data_b507b7a301413faf82467e40bcc1cf10
#
_entry.id   b507b7a301413faf82467e40bcc1cf10
#
_cell.length_a   1.000
_cell.length_b   1.000
_cell.length_c   1.000
_cell.angle_alpha   90.00
_cell.angle_beta   90.00
_cell.angle_gamma   90.00
#
_symmetry.space_group_name_H-M   'P 1'
#
loop_
_entity.id
_entity.type
_entity.pdbx_description
1 polymer ?
#
loop_
_entity_poly.entity_id
_entity_poly.type
_entity_poly.pdbx_seq_one_letter_code
_entity_poly.pdbx_strand_id
1 'polypeptide(L)'
;MENINNQEQKNEKVADNIISERKQQIYQIEDRIDSEKNKLNKISDIEDNFIALNKSLNRCIELVSSSVKSKKNTYMYEDMRISNNTLLNRVSNTLDEERDAVNKNIKNLYSEKSKIEDEAKEKE
;
A
#
# COMPACT_ATOMS: atom_id res chain seq x y z
N MET A 1 9.35 -50.84 -26.94
CA MET A 1 8.02 -50.27 -26.64
C MET A 1 7.88 -49.78 -25.20
N GLU A 2 8.46 -50.41 -24.21
CA GLU A 2 8.42 -49.94 -22.80
C GLU A 2 9.11 -48.60 -22.58
N ASN A 3 10.18 -48.25 -23.32
CA ASN A 3 10.90 -46.99 -23.17
C ASN A 3 10.13 -45.73 -23.63
N ILE A 4 9.22 -45.89 -24.61
CA ILE A 4 8.40 -44.76 -25.11
C ILE A 4 7.34 -44.37 -24.09
N ASN A 5 6.67 -45.33 -23.47
CA ASN A 5 5.65 -45.09 -22.46
C ASN A 5 6.24 -44.45 -21.19
N ASN A 6 7.43 -44.87 -20.77
CA ASN A 6 8.12 -44.29 -19.63
C ASN A 6 8.55 -42.84 -19.87
N GLN A 7 8.92 -42.51 -21.11
CA GLN A 7 9.33 -41.15 -21.45
C GLN A 7 8.13 -40.20 -21.56
N GLU A 8 7.00 -40.67 -22.09
CA GLU A 8 5.74 -39.92 -22.09
C GLU A 8 5.24 -39.63 -20.69
N GLN A 9 5.27 -40.62 -19.79
CA GLN A 9 4.92 -40.44 -18.37
C GLN A 9 5.80 -39.47 -17.64
N LYS A 10 7.13 -39.47 -17.91
CA LYS A 10 8.07 -38.47 -17.35
C LYS A 10 7.79 -37.08 -17.87
N ASN A 11 7.46 -36.92 -19.14
CA ASN A 11 7.13 -35.64 -19.75
C ASN A 11 5.82 -35.07 -19.19
N GLU A 12 4.80 -35.92 -18.96
CA GLU A 12 3.55 -35.53 -18.30
C GLU A 12 3.77 -35.05 -16.88
N LYS A 13 4.61 -35.75 -16.09
CA LYS A 13 4.94 -35.35 -14.72
C LYS A 13 5.69 -34.00 -14.68
N VAL A 14 6.61 -33.77 -15.60
CA VAL A 14 7.34 -32.51 -15.70
C VAL A 14 6.37 -31.38 -16.06
N ALA A 15 5.47 -31.60 -17.01
CA ALA A 15 4.45 -30.62 -17.39
C ALA A 15 3.51 -30.30 -16.22
N ASP A 16 3.05 -31.31 -15.47
CA ASP A 16 2.19 -31.16 -14.31
C ASP A 16 2.90 -30.39 -13.19
N ASN A 17 4.19 -30.65 -12.96
CA ASN A 17 5.01 -29.93 -11.98
C ASN A 17 5.18 -28.46 -12.34
N ILE A 18 5.39 -28.15 -13.63
CA ILE A 18 5.51 -26.76 -14.12
C ILE A 18 4.19 -26.01 -13.92
N ILE A 19 3.06 -26.63 -14.24
CA ILE A 19 1.74 -26.05 -14.04
C ILE A 19 1.48 -25.79 -12.55
N SER A 20 1.83 -26.75 -11.69
CA SER A 20 1.69 -26.63 -10.25
C SER A 20 2.56 -25.49 -9.69
N GLU A 21 3.81 -25.39 -10.12
CA GLU A 21 4.74 -24.31 -9.72
C GLU A 21 4.20 -22.93 -10.14
N ARG A 22 3.65 -22.81 -11.35
CA ARG A 22 3.07 -21.56 -11.84
C ARG A 22 1.84 -21.13 -11.04
N LYS A 23 0.96 -22.07 -10.74
CA LYS A 23 -0.18 -21.80 -9.86
C LYS A 23 0.27 -21.30 -8.51
N GLN A 24 1.30 -21.92 -7.94
CA GLN A 24 1.86 -21.55 -6.66
C GLN A 24 2.47 -20.14 -6.70
N GLN A 25 3.20 -19.81 -7.77
CA GLN A 25 3.75 -18.47 -7.98
C GLN A 25 2.64 -17.41 -8.10
N ILE A 26 1.55 -17.72 -8.83
CA ILE A 26 0.40 -16.82 -8.97
C ILE A 26 -0.26 -16.59 -7.61
N TYR A 27 -0.47 -17.62 -6.80
CA TYR A 27 -1.01 -17.48 -5.44
C TYR A 27 -0.13 -16.60 -4.55
N GLN A 28 1.18 -16.79 -4.61
CA GLN A 28 2.13 -15.97 -3.86
C GLN A 28 2.07 -14.49 -4.28
N ILE A 29 1.95 -14.23 -5.58
CA ILE A 29 1.82 -12.87 -6.11
C ILE A 29 0.49 -12.26 -5.67
N GLU A 30 -0.61 -13.00 -5.73
CA GLU A 30 -1.93 -12.54 -5.26
C GLU A 30 -1.92 -12.20 -3.76
N ASP A 31 -1.26 -13.02 -2.94
CA ASP A 31 -1.09 -12.74 -1.52
C ASP A 31 -0.28 -11.44 -1.27
N ARG A 32 0.76 -11.20 -2.06
CA ARG A 32 1.54 -9.96 -2.00
C ARG A 32 0.70 -8.75 -2.42
N ILE A 33 -0.12 -8.89 -3.46
CA ILE A 33 -1.04 -7.84 -3.89
C ILE A 33 -2.00 -7.49 -2.77
N ASP A 34 -2.59 -8.48 -2.11
CA ASP A 34 -3.50 -8.28 -0.98
C ASP A 34 -2.80 -7.59 0.18
N SER A 35 -1.57 -7.99 0.49
CA SER A 35 -0.74 -7.36 1.51
C SER A 35 -0.47 -5.88 1.20
N GLU A 36 -0.14 -5.56 -0.05
CA GLU A 36 0.09 -4.17 -0.48
C GLU A 36 -1.21 -3.35 -0.43
N LYS A 37 -2.35 -3.93 -0.82
CA LYS A 37 -3.67 -3.28 -0.70
C LYS A 37 -4.02 -2.98 0.77
N ASN A 38 -3.68 -3.88 1.69
CA ASN A 38 -3.86 -3.65 3.12
C ASN A 38 -3.01 -2.47 3.62
N LYS A 39 -1.82 -2.27 3.09
CA LYS A 39 -0.99 -1.10 3.39
C LYS A 39 -1.68 0.20 2.96
N LEU A 40 -2.35 0.22 1.79
CA LEU A 40 -3.12 1.38 1.34
C LEU A 40 -4.25 1.72 2.32
N ASN A 41 -4.96 0.71 2.81
CA ASN A 41 -6.02 0.91 3.80
C ASN A 41 -5.46 1.49 5.11
N LYS A 42 -4.32 1.01 5.57
CA LYS A 42 -3.65 1.53 6.77
C LYS A 42 -3.19 2.97 6.58
N ILE A 43 -2.66 3.31 5.42
CA ILE A 43 -2.26 4.69 5.07
C ILE A 43 -3.48 5.61 5.15
N SER A 44 -4.61 5.20 4.58
CA SER A 44 -5.87 5.99 4.64
C SER A 44 -6.36 6.16 6.07
N ASP A 45 -6.29 5.12 6.90
CA ASP A 45 -6.69 5.19 8.31
C ASP A 45 -5.79 6.15 9.11
N ILE A 46 -4.49 6.09 8.89
CA ILE A 46 -3.52 6.99 9.52
C ILE A 46 -3.82 8.44 9.12
N GLU A 47 -4.07 8.69 7.83
CA GLU A 47 -4.40 10.02 7.32
C GLU A 47 -5.67 10.56 7.97
N ASP A 48 -6.73 9.77 8.00
CA ASP A 48 -8.02 10.17 8.61
C ASP A 48 -7.87 10.47 10.09
N ASN A 49 -7.14 9.64 10.83
CA ASN A 49 -6.87 9.86 12.24
C ASN A 49 -6.06 11.12 12.49
N PHE A 50 -5.07 11.38 11.63
CA PHE A 50 -4.23 12.56 11.74
C PHE A 50 -5.00 13.84 11.43
N ILE A 51 -5.85 13.83 10.42
CA ILE A 51 -6.75 14.96 10.09
C ILE A 51 -7.69 15.25 11.25
N ALA A 52 -8.29 14.23 11.85
CA ALA A 52 -9.17 14.37 12.99
C ALA A 52 -8.45 14.96 14.21
N LEU A 53 -7.23 14.49 14.49
CA LEU A 53 -6.40 15.02 15.56
C LEU A 53 -6.03 16.48 15.32
N ASN A 54 -5.65 16.82 14.08
CA ASN A 54 -5.32 18.20 13.69
C ASN A 54 -6.50 19.16 13.93
N LYS A 55 -7.71 18.74 13.53
CA LYS A 55 -8.94 19.50 13.77
C LYS A 55 -9.21 19.70 15.27
N SER A 56 -9.01 18.67 16.07
CA SER A 56 -9.20 18.75 17.53
C SER A 56 -8.19 19.71 18.17
N LEU A 57 -6.92 19.65 17.75
CA LEU A 57 -5.88 20.56 18.23
C LEU A 57 -6.19 22.01 17.86
N ASN A 58 -6.59 22.27 16.63
CA ASN A 58 -6.97 23.62 16.19
C ASN A 58 -8.17 24.16 16.98
N ARG A 59 -9.15 23.30 17.27
CA ARG A 59 -10.31 23.68 18.10
C ARG A 59 -9.89 24.04 19.52
N CYS A 60 -8.99 23.27 20.12
CA CYS A 60 -8.43 23.58 21.45
C CYS A 60 -7.69 24.91 21.44
N ILE A 61 -6.88 25.17 20.43
CA ILE A 61 -6.16 26.43 20.27
C ILE A 61 -7.14 27.61 20.17
N GLU A 62 -8.22 27.47 19.41
CA GLU A 62 -9.25 28.49 19.28
C GLU A 62 -9.96 28.77 20.62
N LEU A 63 -10.33 27.72 21.35
CA LEU A 63 -10.99 27.86 22.65
C LEU A 63 -10.11 28.56 23.67
N VAL A 64 -8.83 28.19 23.74
CA VAL A 64 -7.87 28.82 24.66
C VAL A 64 -7.58 30.26 24.23
N SER A 65 -7.40 30.52 22.94
CA SER A 65 -7.13 31.86 22.43
C SER A 65 -8.28 32.83 22.64
N SER A 66 -9.53 32.34 22.59
CA SER A 66 -10.70 33.17 22.88
C SER A 66 -10.89 33.44 24.36
N SER A 67 -10.35 32.58 25.24
CA SER A 67 -10.45 32.72 26.69
C SER A 67 -9.36 33.63 27.26
N VAL A 68 -8.20 33.72 26.61
CA VAL A 68 -7.03 34.49 27.08
C VAL A 68 -6.68 35.57 26.04
N LYS A 69 -7.17 36.78 26.29
CA LYS A 69 -7.01 37.94 25.39
C LYS A 69 -5.79 38.77 25.73
N SER A 70 -4.58 38.27 25.47
CA SER A 70 -3.35 39.10 25.53
C SER A 70 -2.66 39.05 24.16
N LYS A 71 -2.03 40.14 23.75
CA LYS A 71 -1.29 40.22 22.49
C LYS A 71 -0.21 39.15 22.37
N LYS A 72 0.53 38.94 23.46
CA LYS A 72 1.60 37.93 23.52
C LYS A 72 1.05 36.52 23.30
N ASN A 73 -0.06 36.20 23.93
CA ASN A 73 -0.70 34.88 23.79
C ASN A 73 -1.33 34.69 22.41
N THR A 74 -1.86 35.77 21.81
CA THR A 74 -2.41 35.72 20.46
C THR A 74 -1.33 35.31 19.44
N TYR A 75 -0.14 35.88 19.49
CA TYR A 75 0.96 35.48 18.62
C TYR A 75 1.40 34.03 18.84
N MET A 76 1.46 33.60 20.10
CA MET A 76 1.80 32.21 20.42
C MET A 76 0.79 31.22 19.85
N TYR A 77 -0.51 31.50 19.97
CA TYR A 77 -1.56 30.63 19.43
C TYR A 77 -1.56 30.60 17.91
N GLU A 78 -1.28 31.74 17.26
CA GLU A 78 -1.12 31.81 15.81
C GLU A 78 0.05 30.95 15.34
N ASP A 79 1.20 31.04 16.02
CA ASP A 79 2.36 30.20 15.73
C ASP A 79 2.06 28.71 15.91
N MET A 80 1.28 28.35 16.92
CA MET A 80 0.82 26.97 17.14
C MET A 80 -0.06 26.48 15.99
N ARG A 81 -0.96 27.31 15.47
CA ARG A 81 -1.80 26.96 14.31
C ARG A 81 -0.96 26.74 13.08
N ILE A 82 -0.02 27.62 12.81
CA ILE A 82 0.89 27.52 11.67
C ILE A 82 1.71 26.25 11.76
N SER A 83 2.29 25.97 12.92
CA SER A 83 3.08 24.74 13.17
C SER A 83 2.23 23.48 12.99
N ASN A 84 1.00 23.49 13.48
CA ASN A 84 0.08 22.36 13.37
C ASN A 84 -0.29 22.10 11.90
N ASN A 85 -0.59 23.15 11.14
CA ASN A 85 -0.92 23.04 9.73
C ASN A 85 0.30 22.61 8.89
N THR A 86 1.48 23.10 9.22
CA THR A 86 2.73 22.68 8.58
C THR A 86 2.99 21.19 8.80
N LEU A 87 2.77 20.71 10.02
CA LEU A 87 2.92 19.30 10.35
C LEU A 87 1.92 18.44 9.58
N LEU A 88 0.66 18.88 9.49
CA LEU A 88 -0.36 18.18 8.71
C LEU A 88 0.06 18.04 7.24
N ASN A 89 0.55 19.11 6.64
CA ASN A 89 1.01 19.08 5.25
C ASN A 89 2.19 18.13 5.05
N ARG A 90 3.15 18.11 5.98
CA ARG A 90 4.29 17.19 5.92
C ARG A 90 3.85 15.74 6.03
N VAL A 91 2.95 15.43 6.95
CA VAL A 91 2.42 14.08 7.12
C VAL A 91 1.65 13.65 5.88
N SER A 92 0.77 14.51 5.35
CA SER A 92 0.01 14.24 4.13
C SER A 92 0.92 13.97 2.94
N ASN A 93 1.96 14.77 2.75
CA ASN A 93 2.92 14.56 1.68
C ASN A 93 3.69 13.23 1.83
N THR A 94 4.11 12.90 3.04
CA THR A 94 4.78 11.62 3.32
C THR A 94 3.85 10.44 3.05
N LEU A 95 2.59 10.53 3.45
CA LEU A 95 1.60 9.49 3.18
C LEU A 95 1.30 9.35 1.68
N ASP A 96 1.27 10.44 0.94
CA ASP A 96 1.10 10.42 -0.51
C ASP A 96 2.29 9.73 -1.21
N GLU A 97 3.51 9.99 -0.77
CA GLU A 97 4.71 9.31 -1.27
C GLU A 97 4.67 7.81 -0.99
N GLU A 98 4.27 7.41 0.21
CA GLU A 98 4.10 6.01 0.58
C GLU A 98 2.99 5.34 -0.26
N ARG A 99 1.88 6.04 -0.46
CA ARG A 99 0.78 5.57 -1.30
C ARG A 99 1.22 5.33 -2.74
N ASP A 100 1.99 6.25 -3.30
CA ASP A 100 2.54 6.13 -4.65
C ASP A 100 3.50 4.93 -4.76
N ALA A 101 4.35 4.72 -3.76
CA ALA A 101 5.27 3.58 -3.72
C ALA A 101 4.50 2.25 -3.67
N VAL A 102 3.47 2.16 -2.85
CA VAL A 102 2.62 0.97 -2.73
C VAL A 102 1.88 0.71 -4.05
N ASN A 103 1.31 1.74 -4.67
CA ASN A 103 0.62 1.62 -5.95
C ASN A 103 1.56 1.13 -7.07
N LYS A 104 2.81 1.59 -7.06
CA LYS A 104 3.84 1.11 -7.99
C LYS A 104 4.16 -0.36 -7.76
N ASN A 105 4.27 -0.79 -6.51
CA ASN A 105 4.48 -2.20 -6.17
C ASN A 105 3.32 -3.08 -6.65
N ILE A 106 2.09 -2.63 -6.45
CA ILE A 106 0.88 -3.34 -6.91
C ILE A 106 0.91 -3.48 -8.43
N LYS A 107 1.20 -2.41 -9.15
CA LYS A 107 1.31 -2.41 -10.61
C LYS A 107 2.38 -3.41 -11.10
N ASN A 108 3.53 -3.44 -10.45
CA ASN A 108 4.61 -4.37 -10.77
C ASN A 108 4.19 -5.83 -10.52
N LEU A 109 3.48 -6.09 -9.42
CA LEU A 109 2.97 -7.42 -9.08
C LEU A 109 1.95 -7.91 -10.10
N TYR A 110 1.04 -7.06 -10.54
CA TYR A 110 0.10 -7.40 -11.62
C TYR A 110 0.83 -7.69 -12.93
N SER A 111 1.89 -6.96 -13.24
CA SER A 111 2.71 -7.22 -14.44
C SER A 111 3.42 -8.57 -14.36
N GLU A 112 3.97 -8.93 -13.20
CA GLU A 112 4.58 -10.25 -12.98
C GLU A 112 3.55 -11.37 -13.13
N LYS A 113 2.38 -11.20 -12.55
CA LYS A 113 1.28 -12.16 -12.66
C LYS A 113 0.88 -12.36 -14.11
N SER A 114 0.73 -11.28 -14.85
CA SER A 114 0.36 -11.30 -16.26
C SER A 114 1.39 -12.05 -17.11
N LYS A 115 2.68 -11.84 -16.84
CA LYS A 115 3.75 -12.57 -17.54
C LYS A 115 3.68 -14.08 -17.31
N ILE A 116 3.45 -14.50 -16.07
CA ILE A 116 3.34 -15.91 -15.72
C ILE A 116 2.12 -16.53 -16.41
N GLU A 117 0.98 -15.83 -16.43
CA GLU A 117 -0.24 -16.26 -17.11
C GLU A 117 -0.04 -16.38 -18.63
N ASP A 118 0.64 -15.42 -19.24
CA ASP A 118 0.94 -15.42 -20.67
C ASP A 118 1.92 -16.54 -21.05
N GLU A 119 2.95 -16.78 -20.25
CA GLU A 119 3.87 -17.91 -20.43
C GLU A 119 3.14 -19.26 -20.33
N ALA A 120 2.17 -19.37 -19.45
CA ALA A 120 1.35 -20.56 -19.32
C ALA A 120 0.48 -20.78 -20.56
N LYS A 121 -0.06 -19.73 -21.18
CA LYS A 121 -0.85 -19.81 -22.41
C LYS A 121 -0.01 -20.20 -23.64
N GLU A 122 1.21 -19.70 -23.75
CA GLU A 122 2.10 -20.00 -24.88
C GLU A 122 2.52 -21.47 -24.95
N LYS A 123 2.47 -22.18 -23.83
CA LYS A 123 2.89 -23.59 -23.72
C LYS A 123 1.72 -24.58 -23.77
N GLU A 124 0.51 -24.10 -23.78
CA GLU A 124 -0.68 -24.91 -24.03
C GLU A 124 -0.92 -25.04 -25.53
#